data_addf7f14ea9742140b26478f56ecb27a
#
_entry.id   addf7f14ea9742140b26478f56ecb27a
#
_cell.length_a   1.000
_cell.length_b   1.000
_cell.length_c   1.000
_cell.angle_alpha   90.00
_cell.angle_beta   90.00
_cell.angle_gamma   90.00
#
_symmetry.space_group_name_H-M   'P 1'
#
loop_
_entity.id
_entity.type
_entity.pdbx_description
1 polymer ?
#
loop_
_entity_poly.entity_id
_entity_poly.type
_entity_poly.pdbx_seq_one_letter_code
_entity_poly.pdbx_strand_id
1 'polypeptide(L)'
;MYPETLYYLLSFPDVVPSSPAPAEKITGLKDAPYFQPVDISVQTLPGMDLQVGETTILVARQRYDDRVQVVECRYALPDPLSPTGNQERDRIQTALRNQLIPQELRESGLYEEYGVLCLTRSDGAPDEFFKNKAGTLAHFIRSQRESLDPAEIEEILISRVRYSQEDLTLVDWEAAVIIAPQGDFQSDVELLKIGNYQLLRYRILDKSIEGILRDINREFLQGTKSRFKPTRSSLRRIVAHRLEIALDFEHTDQDLLLIGDWYTAKLFGIIRNEFYLDEWKSAVRAKLDNLEAIITTIQENFSLSVAGLMENVQLVGWILLLIGYFVLFFYDAGFVK
;
A
#
# COMPACT_ATOMS: atom_id res chain seq x y z
N MET A 1 -17.91 -31.68 -15.30
CA MET A 1 -16.95 -30.55 -15.34
C MET A 1 -17.01 -29.95 -13.94
N TYR A 2 -15.91 -30.00 -13.18
CA TYR A 2 -15.90 -29.35 -11.87
C TYR A 2 -15.80 -27.84 -12.12
N PRO A 3 -16.62 -27.04 -11.46
CA PRO A 3 -16.55 -25.59 -11.64
C PRO A 3 -15.18 -25.09 -11.16
N GLU A 4 -14.52 -24.34 -12.02
CA GLU A 4 -13.27 -23.69 -11.68
C GLU A 4 -13.55 -22.60 -10.66
N THR A 5 -12.73 -22.52 -9.63
CA THR A 5 -12.93 -21.56 -8.54
C THR A 5 -12.12 -20.30 -8.81
N LEU A 6 -12.78 -19.17 -8.76
CA LEU A 6 -12.13 -17.87 -8.84
C LEU A 6 -12.15 -17.18 -7.48
N TYR A 7 -11.03 -16.53 -7.18
CA TYR A 7 -10.94 -15.57 -6.10
C TYR A 7 -10.77 -14.18 -6.69
N TYR A 8 -11.46 -13.23 -6.13
CA TYR A 8 -11.24 -11.82 -6.38
C TYR A 8 -10.92 -11.15 -5.05
N LEU A 9 -9.68 -10.70 -4.95
CA LEU A 9 -9.11 -10.13 -3.74
C LEU A 9 -9.19 -8.62 -3.85
N LEU A 10 -9.69 -7.96 -2.81
CA LEU A 10 -9.76 -6.52 -2.71
C LEU A 10 -9.07 -6.06 -1.44
N SER A 11 -8.29 -5.00 -1.52
CA SER A 11 -7.69 -4.33 -0.36
C SER A 11 -7.95 -2.83 -0.46
N PHE A 12 -8.44 -2.22 0.61
CA PHE A 12 -8.71 -0.78 0.66
C PHE A 12 -8.63 -0.24 2.10
N PRO A 13 -8.32 1.06 2.29
CA PRO A 13 -8.26 1.66 3.62
C PRO A 13 -9.58 1.50 4.38
N ASP A 14 -9.50 1.15 5.65
CA ASP A 14 -10.68 1.07 6.49
C ASP A 14 -11.13 2.48 6.92
N VAL A 15 -12.39 2.79 6.68
CA VAL A 15 -13.00 4.09 6.97
C VAL A 15 -13.63 4.12 8.37
N VAL A 16 -13.81 2.96 8.98
CA VAL A 16 -14.48 2.82 10.27
C VAL A 16 -13.45 2.68 11.40
N PRO A 17 -13.48 3.57 12.41
CA PRO A 17 -12.63 3.40 13.59
C PRO A 17 -12.90 2.06 14.25
N SER A 18 -11.85 1.29 14.50
CA SER A 18 -11.96 -0.03 15.10
C SER A 18 -12.48 0.01 16.53
N SER A 19 -13.43 -0.87 16.82
CA SER A 19 -13.65 -1.32 18.19
C SER A 19 -12.53 -2.30 18.54
N PRO A 20 -11.90 -2.22 19.73
CA PRO A 20 -10.85 -3.16 20.11
C PRO A 20 -11.42 -4.57 20.20
N ALA A 21 -11.24 -5.37 19.16
CA ALA A 21 -11.49 -6.79 19.15
C ALA A 21 -10.14 -7.52 19.25
N PRO A 22 -10.11 -8.74 19.81
CA PRO A 22 -8.87 -9.52 19.87
C PRO A 22 -8.36 -9.74 18.44
N ALA A 23 -7.14 -9.27 18.18
CA ALA A 23 -6.45 -9.54 16.94
C ALA A 23 -5.91 -10.97 16.93
N GLU A 24 -6.13 -11.67 15.84
CA GLU A 24 -5.56 -12.99 15.59
C GLU A 24 -4.37 -12.85 14.64
N LYS A 25 -3.45 -13.81 14.66
CA LYS A 25 -2.38 -13.90 13.65
C LYS A 25 -2.93 -14.53 12.37
N ILE A 26 -2.30 -14.25 11.24
CA ILE A 26 -2.67 -14.84 9.96
C ILE A 26 -2.67 -16.37 10.10
N THR A 27 -3.83 -16.98 9.85
CA THR A 27 -4.01 -18.42 9.80
C THR A 27 -4.13 -18.85 8.34
N GLY A 28 -3.67 -20.05 8.00
CA GLY A 28 -3.79 -20.59 6.65
C GLY A 28 -2.47 -20.75 5.89
N LEU A 29 -1.37 -20.22 6.41
CA LEU A 29 -0.05 -20.56 5.92
C LEU A 29 0.38 -21.93 6.45
N LYS A 30 1.06 -22.73 5.62
CA LYS A 30 1.51 -24.07 6.01
C LYS A 30 2.39 -24.01 7.26
N ASP A 31 2.07 -24.82 8.27
CA ASP A 31 2.88 -24.95 9.49
C ASP A 31 4.24 -25.58 9.13
N ALA A 32 5.27 -24.76 9.15
CA ALA A 32 6.66 -25.25 9.12
C ALA A 32 7.31 -25.07 10.50
N PRO A 33 8.17 -25.99 10.96
CA PRO A 33 8.79 -25.93 12.28
C PRO A 33 9.61 -24.67 12.56
N TYR A 34 9.97 -23.94 11.52
CA TYR A 34 10.76 -22.69 11.57
C TYR A 34 9.94 -21.45 11.17
N PHE A 35 8.63 -21.58 11.08
CA PHE A 35 7.75 -20.48 10.67
C PHE A 35 7.71 -19.41 11.77
N GLN A 36 8.23 -18.25 11.44
CA GLN A 36 7.91 -17.07 12.24
C GLN A 36 6.60 -16.48 11.71
N PRO A 37 5.61 -16.27 12.55
CA PRO A 37 4.33 -15.72 12.09
C PRO A 37 4.56 -14.32 11.52
N VAL A 38 3.89 -14.04 10.41
CA VAL A 38 3.79 -12.69 9.85
C VAL A 38 3.18 -11.80 10.92
N ASP A 39 3.82 -10.70 11.25
CA ASP A 39 3.39 -9.80 12.32
C ASP A 39 2.31 -8.81 11.84
N ILE A 40 1.34 -9.33 11.11
CA ILE A 40 0.13 -8.61 10.72
C ILE A 40 -0.99 -9.02 11.68
N SER A 41 -1.57 -8.05 12.36
CA SER A 41 -2.74 -8.31 13.19
C SER A 41 -3.99 -8.44 12.31
N VAL A 42 -4.74 -9.53 12.48
CA VAL A 42 -5.92 -9.81 11.65
C VAL A 42 -7.17 -9.87 12.51
N GLN A 43 -8.17 -9.11 12.15
CA GLN A 43 -9.50 -9.18 12.72
C GLN A 43 -10.47 -9.71 11.68
N THR A 44 -11.11 -10.85 11.95
CA THR A 44 -12.17 -11.38 11.09
C THR A 44 -13.44 -10.56 11.26
N LEU A 45 -13.98 -10.07 10.16
CA LEU A 45 -15.25 -9.34 10.10
C LEU A 45 -16.37 -10.27 9.62
N PRO A 46 -17.65 -9.93 9.89
CA PRO A 46 -18.78 -10.73 9.37
C PRO A 46 -18.71 -10.88 7.85
N GLY A 47 -18.71 -12.13 7.40
CA GLY A 47 -18.84 -12.47 5.98
C GLY A 47 -20.27 -12.24 5.47
N MET A 48 -20.43 -12.29 4.16
CA MET A 48 -21.74 -12.19 3.51
C MET A 48 -21.76 -12.98 2.22
N ASP A 49 -22.95 -13.34 1.77
CA ASP A 49 -23.16 -13.90 0.45
C ASP A 49 -23.75 -12.81 -0.44
N LEU A 50 -23.16 -12.63 -1.62
CA LEU A 50 -23.65 -11.71 -2.63
C LEU A 50 -24.14 -12.46 -3.86
N GLN A 51 -25.14 -11.91 -4.51
CA GLN A 51 -25.66 -12.45 -5.76
C GLN A 51 -25.38 -11.45 -6.89
N VAL A 52 -24.64 -11.88 -7.91
CA VAL A 52 -24.38 -11.09 -9.12
C VAL A 52 -24.89 -11.90 -10.33
N GLY A 53 -26.05 -11.51 -10.86
CA GLY A 53 -26.74 -12.33 -11.85
C GLY A 53 -27.14 -13.69 -11.31
N GLU A 54 -26.67 -14.75 -11.95
CA GLU A 54 -26.94 -16.14 -11.52
C GLU A 54 -25.82 -16.70 -10.61
N THR A 55 -24.72 -15.94 -10.41
CA THR A 55 -23.57 -16.39 -9.65
C THR A 55 -23.67 -15.98 -8.18
N THR A 56 -23.56 -16.96 -7.28
CA THR A 56 -23.45 -16.73 -5.84
C THR A 56 -21.97 -16.56 -5.47
N ILE A 57 -21.67 -15.53 -4.71
CA ILE A 57 -20.32 -15.15 -4.32
C ILE A 57 -20.22 -15.18 -2.80
N LEU A 58 -19.30 -15.98 -2.29
CA LEU A 58 -18.95 -16.02 -0.87
C LEU A 58 -17.94 -14.91 -0.59
N VAL A 59 -18.28 -14.00 0.32
CA VAL A 59 -17.44 -12.86 0.68
C VAL A 59 -16.95 -13.00 2.11
N ALA A 60 -15.65 -13.26 2.27
CA ALA A 60 -14.97 -13.19 3.54
C ALA A 60 -14.32 -11.82 3.68
N ARG A 61 -14.36 -11.26 4.90
CA ARG A 61 -13.84 -9.93 5.18
C ARG A 61 -12.91 -9.99 6.37
N GLN A 62 -11.77 -9.35 6.25
CA GLN A 62 -10.76 -9.24 7.29
C GLN A 62 -10.28 -7.78 7.39
N ARG A 63 -9.80 -7.39 8.54
CA ARG A 63 -9.14 -6.12 8.76
C ARG A 63 -7.71 -6.40 9.18
N TYR A 64 -6.76 -5.82 8.43
CA TYR A 64 -5.33 -5.95 8.69
C TYR A 64 -4.81 -4.68 9.38
N ASP A 65 -4.09 -4.87 10.49
CA ASP A 65 -3.47 -3.82 11.32
C ASP A 65 -4.41 -2.67 11.69
N ASP A 66 -5.70 -2.98 11.87
CA ASP A 66 -6.77 -2.01 12.15
C ASP A 66 -6.88 -0.86 11.11
N ARG A 67 -6.30 -1.03 9.91
CA ARG A 67 -6.15 0.04 8.93
C ARG A 67 -6.66 -0.29 7.54
N VAL A 68 -6.60 -1.56 7.15
CA VAL A 68 -6.95 -2.00 5.80
C VAL A 68 -8.00 -3.10 5.85
N GLN A 69 -9.08 -2.95 5.11
CA GLN A 69 -9.98 -4.04 4.83
C GLN A 69 -9.42 -4.88 3.70
N VAL A 70 -9.29 -6.19 3.94
CA VAL A 70 -8.96 -7.20 2.97
C VAL A 70 -10.19 -8.06 2.76
N VAL A 71 -10.67 -8.13 1.53
CA VAL A 71 -11.89 -8.82 1.16
C VAL A 71 -11.57 -9.91 0.15
N GLU A 72 -12.01 -11.12 0.45
CA GLU A 72 -11.88 -12.28 -0.40
C GLU A 72 -13.27 -12.66 -0.94
N CYS A 73 -13.46 -12.53 -2.23
CA CYS A 73 -14.69 -12.94 -2.92
C CYS A 73 -14.43 -14.25 -3.66
N ARG A 74 -15.10 -15.32 -3.29
CA ARG A 74 -14.96 -16.65 -3.91
C ARG A 74 -16.23 -17.02 -4.67
N TYR A 75 -16.08 -17.41 -5.92
CA TYR A 75 -17.17 -17.84 -6.79
C TYR A 75 -16.69 -18.88 -7.79
N ALA A 76 -17.65 -19.62 -8.37
CA ALA A 76 -17.39 -20.58 -9.41
C ALA A 76 -17.90 -20.04 -10.75
N LEU A 77 -17.12 -20.23 -11.81
CA LEU A 77 -17.49 -19.82 -13.16
C LEU A 77 -17.20 -20.99 -14.11
N PRO A 78 -18.16 -21.39 -14.95
CA PRO A 78 -17.91 -22.37 -15.99
C PRO A 78 -17.00 -21.76 -17.06
N ASP A 79 -15.95 -22.48 -17.43
CA ASP A 79 -14.99 -22.11 -18.50
C ASP A 79 -14.48 -20.64 -18.42
N PRO A 80 -13.83 -20.25 -17.31
CA PRO A 80 -13.38 -18.86 -17.08
C PRO A 80 -12.29 -18.41 -18.08
N LEU A 81 -11.65 -19.33 -18.77
CA LEU A 81 -10.64 -19.05 -19.77
C LEU A 81 -11.22 -18.78 -21.16
N SER A 82 -12.50 -19.00 -21.37
CA SER A 82 -13.16 -18.64 -22.64
C SER A 82 -13.41 -17.14 -22.77
N PRO A 83 -13.56 -16.61 -23.97
CA PRO A 83 -13.89 -15.18 -24.17
C PRO A 83 -15.17 -14.75 -23.42
N THR A 84 -16.20 -15.63 -23.37
CA THR A 84 -17.44 -15.40 -22.64
C THR A 84 -17.25 -15.49 -21.13
N GLY A 85 -16.42 -16.42 -20.66
CA GLY A 85 -16.04 -16.55 -19.26
C GLY A 85 -15.27 -15.32 -18.76
N ASN A 86 -14.33 -14.82 -19.55
CA ASN A 86 -13.61 -13.59 -19.24
C ASN A 86 -14.55 -12.37 -19.13
N GLN A 87 -15.51 -12.22 -20.05
CA GLN A 87 -16.51 -11.15 -19.98
C GLN A 87 -17.39 -11.23 -18.73
N GLU A 88 -17.83 -12.46 -18.39
CA GLU A 88 -18.63 -12.65 -17.18
C GLU A 88 -17.82 -12.40 -15.91
N ARG A 89 -16.55 -12.83 -15.86
CA ARG A 89 -15.62 -12.48 -14.79
C ARG A 89 -15.51 -10.96 -14.61
N ASP A 90 -15.24 -10.22 -15.68
CA ASP A 90 -15.09 -8.77 -15.65
C ASP A 90 -16.37 -8.08 -15.16
N ARG A 91 -17.55 -8.61 -15.57
CA ARG A 91 -18.86 -8.14 -15.10
C ARG A 91 -19.02 -8.34 -13.59
N ILE A 92 -18.69 -9.54 -13.09
CA ILE A 92 -18.78 -9.89 -11.68
C ILE A 92 -17.81 -9.03 -10.87
N GLN A 93 -16.54 -8.94 -11.26
CA GLN A 93 -15.52 -8.15 -10.57
C GLN A 93 -15.89 -6.67 -10.52
N THR A 94 -16.41 -6.10 -11.61
CA THR A 94 -16.91 -4.73 -11.64
C THR A 94 -18.08 -4.52 -10.67
N ALA A 95 -19.01 -5.46 -10.60
CA ALA A 95 -20.13 -5.38 -9.66
C ALA A 95 -19.65 -5.45 -8.20
N LEU A 96 -18.73 -6.38 -7.89
CA LEU A 96 -18.13 -6.52 -6.56
C LEU A 96 -17.36 -5.29 -6.13
N ARG A 97 -16.51 -4.76 -7.00
CA ARG A 97 -15.77 -3.51 -6.74
C ARG A 97 -16.74 -2.36 -6.42
N ASN A 98 -17.81 -2.23 -7.17
CA ASN A 98 -18.81 -1.17 -6.96
C ASN A 98 -19.61 -1.33 -5.67
N GLN A 99 -19.86 -2.56 -5.23
CA GLN A 99 -20.63 -2.84 -4.00
C GLN A 99 -19.77 -2.81 -2.74
N LEU A 100 -18.52 -3.27 -2.82
CA LEU A 100 -17.68 -3.50 -1.65
C LEU A 100 -16.73 -2.33 -1.33
N ILE A 101 -16.26 -1.61 -2.35
CA ILE A 101 -15.36 -0.47 -2.14
C ILE A 101 -16.16 0.83 -2.06
N PRO A 102 -15.97 1.66 -1.01
CA PRO A 102 -16.58 2.97 -0.92
C PRO A 102 -16.29 3.85 -2.15
N GLN A 103 -17.28 4.63 -2.59
CA GLN A 103 -17.17 5.45 -3.81
C GLN A 103 -15.96 6.39 -3.77
N GLU A 104 -15.70 7.03 -2.65
CA GLU A 104 -14.57 7.96 -2.47
C GLU A 104 -13.21 7.28 -2.69
N LEU A 105 -13.07 6.02 -2.27
CA LEU A 105 -11.86 5.24 -2.48
C LEU A 105 -11.71 4.83 -3.93
N ARG A 106 -12.81 4.46 -4.61
CA ARG A 106 -12.82 4.15 -6.04
C ARG A 106 -12.43 5.37 -6.89
N GLU A 107 -12.99 6.54 -6.59
CA GLU A 107 -12.67 7.79 -7.29
C GLU A 107 -11.23 8.25 -7.06
N SER A 108 -10.68 8.01 -5.87
CA SER A 108 -9.28 8.33 -5.54
C SER A 108 -8.29 7.30 -6.05
N GLY A 109 -8.73 6.14 -6.53
CA GLY A 109 -7.89 5.02 -6.94
C GLY A 109 -7.06 4.41 -5.80
N LEU A 110 -7.48 4.59 -4.54
CA LEU A 110 -6.74 4.11 -3.38
C LEU A 110 -7.31 2.76 -2.92
N TYR A 111 -7.15 1.77 -3.71
CA TYR A 111 -7.47 0.37 -3.45
C TYR A 111 -6.61 -0.51 -4.36
N GLU A 112 -6.50 -1.80 -4.00
CA GLU A 112 -5.91 -2.84 -4.83
C GLU A 112 -6.95 -3.90 -5.13
N GLU A 113 -6.87 -4.47 -6.33
CA GLU A 113 -7.68 -5.59 -6.77
C GLU A 113 -6.81 -6.63 -7.44
N TYR A 114 -7.12 -7.91 -7.24
CA TYR A 114 -6.34 -9.00 -7.79
C TYR A 114 -7.20 -10.22 -8.09
N GLY A 115 -7.06 -10.79 -9.27
CA GLY A 115 -7.78 -11.97 -9.71
C GLY A 115 -6.99 -13.26 -9.47
N VAL A 116 -7.62 -14.35 -9.01
CA VAL A 116 -6.94 -15.65 -8.90
C VAL A 116 -7.84 -16.74 -9.49
N LEU A 117 -7.30 -17.51 -10.44
CA LEU A 117 -7.93 -18.70 -10.99
C LEU A 117 -7.34 -19.93 -10.32
N CYS A 118 -8.18 -20.72 -9.67
CA CYS A 118 -7.79 -21.95 -8.99
C CYS A 118 -8.34 -23.17 -9.72
N LEU A 119 -7.44 -24.05 -10.14
CA LEU A 119 -7.73 -25.27 -10.89
C LEU A 119 -7.34 -26.51 -10.06
N THR A 120 -8.29 -27.41 -9.85
CA THR A 120 -8.04 -28.72 -9.23
C THR A 120 -7.58 -29.77 -10.25
N ARG A 121 -7.68 -29.49 -11.52
CA ARG A 121 -7.25 -30.38 -12.61
C ARG A 121 -6.76 -29.56 -13.79
N SER A 122 -5.70 -30.04 -14.41
CA SER A 122 -5.20 -29.59 -15.71
C SER A 122 -5.33 -30.71 -16.73
N ASP A 123 -5.53 -30.36 -17.98
CA ASP A 123 -5.47 -31.33 -19.08
C ASP A 123 -3.98 -31.69 -19.31
N GLY A 124 -3.52 -32.79 -18.73
CA GLY A 124 -2.11 -33.23 -18.74
C GLY A 124 -1.30 -32.68 -17.57
N ALA A 125 0.01 -32.73 -17.67
CA ALA A 125 0.91 -32.15 -16.70
C ALA A 125 0.77 -30.62 -16.70
N PRO A 126 0.94 -29.92 -15.54
CA PRO A 126 0.80 -28.47 -15.47
C PRO A 126 1.60 -27.71 -16.53
N ASP A 127 2.83 -28.12 -16.84
CA ASP A 127 3.62 -27.47 -17.89
C ASP A 127 3.04 -27.62 -19.30
N GLU A 128 2.49 -28.79 -19.60
CA GLU A 128 1.83 -29.02 -20.90
C GLU A 128 0.55 -28.20 -21.00
N PHE A 129 -0.22 -28.11 -19.92
CA PHE A 129 -1.39 -27.25 -19.84
C PHE A 129 -1.03 -25.78 -20.08
N PHE A 130 -0.03 -25.25 -19.38
CA PHE A 130 0.44 -23.88 -19.57
C PHE A 130 0.95 -23.65 -21.00
N LYS A 131 1.71 -24.56 -21.57
CA LYS A 131 2.20 -24.46 -22.94
C LYS A 131 1.05 -24.47 -23.96
N ASN A 132 0.08 -25.38 -23.78
CA ASN A 132 -1.04 -25.53 -24.71
C ASN A 132 -2.08 -24.40 -24.59
N LYS A 133 -2.19 -23.77 -23.41
CA LYS A 133 -3.13 -22.70 -23.11
C LYS A 133 -2.46 -21.33 -22.95
N ALA A 134 -1.18 -21.19 -23.36
CA ALA A 134 -0.38 -19.99 -23.12
C ALA A 134 -1.10 -18.68 -23.47
N GLY A 135 -1.59 -18.56 -24.70
CA GLY A 135 -2.33 -17.35 -25.12
C GLY A 135 -3.59 -17.11 -24.32
N THR A 136 -4.35 -18.16 -24.00
CA THR A 136 -5.60 -18.04 -23.23
C THR A 136 -5.34 -17.64 -21.79
N LEU A 137 -4.28 -18.19 -21.18
CA LEU A 137 -3.84 -17.81 -19.82
C LEU A 137 -3.33 -16.39 -19.77
N ALA A 138 -2.53 -15.96 -20.76
CA ALA A 138 -2.06 -14.59 -20.83
C ALA A 138 -3.21 -13.60 -20.99
N HIS A 139 -4.23 -13.90 -21.81
CA HIS A 139 -5.44 -13.10 -21.90
C HIS A 139 -6.23 -13.02 -20.59
N PHE A 140 -6.31 -14.15 -19.87
CA PHE A 140 -6.95 -14.16 -18.56
C PHE A 140 -6.21 -13.27 -17.57
N ILE A 141 -4.89 -13.39 -17.50
CA ILE A 141 -4.03 -12.71 -16.54
C ILE A 141 -4.03 -11.20 -16.79
N ARG A 142 -3.80 -10.76 -18.03
CA ARG A 142 -3.73 -9.32 -18.38
C ARG A 142 -5.10 -8.70 -18.65
N SER A 143 -6.19 -9.43 -18.50
CA SER A 143 -7.55 -8.92 -18.80
C SER A 143 -7.67 -8.24 -20.17
N GLN A 144 -6.80 -8.63 -21.12
CA GLN A 144 -6.71 -8.05 -22.47
C GLN A 144 -7.69 -8.72 -23.41
N ARG A 145 -8.24 -7.94 -24.35
CA ARG A 145 -9.14 -8.42 -25.41
C ARG A 145 -8.44 -8.55 -26.77
N GLU A 146 -7.32 -7.86 -26.93
CA GLU A 146 -6.52 -7.90 -28.15
C GLU A 146 -5.51 -9.05 -28.10
N SER A 147 -5.06 -9.53 -29.24
CA SER A 147 -4.03 -10.57 -29.31
C SER A 147 -2.70 -10.02 -28.78
N LEU A 148 -2.14 -10.70 -27.78
CA LEU A 148 -0.82 -10.37 -27.24
C LEU A 148 0.29 -10.83 -28.18
N ASP A 149 1.41 -10.11 -28.17
CA ASP A 149 2.63 -10.54 -28.84
C ASP A 149 3.14 -11.84 -28.25
N PRO A 150 3.69 -12.79 -29.04
CA PRO A 150 4.25 -14.02 -28.52
C PRO A 150 5.33 -13.83 -27.45
N ALA A 151 6.17 -12.81 -27.55
CA ALA A 151 7.19 -12.51 -26.54
C ALA A 151 6.56 -12.07 -25.22
N GLU A 152 5.48 -11.28 -25.25
CA GLU A 152 4.70 -10.89 -24.06
C GLU A 152 4.06 -12.11 -23.40
N ILE A 153 3.50 -13.03 -24.19
CA ILE A 153 2.92 -14.27 -23.67
C ILE A 153 4.00 -15.11 -22.95
N GLU A 154 5.21 -15.20 -23.50
CA GLU A 154 6.32 -15.91 -22.86
C GLU A 154 6.73 -15.23 -21.56
N GLU A 155 6.80 -13.90 -21.52
CA GLU A 155 7.16 -13.11 -20.34
C GLU A 155 6.14 -13.32 -19.20
N ILE A 156 4.85 -13.23 -19.48
CA ILE A 156 3.78 -13.48 -18.51
C ILE A 156 3.91 -14.86 -17.88
N LEU A 157 4.33 -15.87 -18.64
CA LEU A 157 4.43 -17.25 -18.18
C LEU A 157 5.75 -17.60 -17.46
N ILE A 158 6.68 -16.66 -17.30
CA ILE A 158 7.97 -16.91 -16.63
C ILE A 158 7.81 -17.02 -15.11
N SER A 159 7.02 -16.15 -14.49
CA SER A 159 6.93 -15.98 -13.04
C SER A 159 6.09 -17.06 -12.37
N ARG A 160 6.66 -18.26 -12.29
CA ARG A 160 5.99 -19.45 -11.79
C ARG A 160 6.83 -20.23 -10.79
N VAL A 161 6.14 -20.89 -9.86
CA VAL A 161 6.74 -21.74 -8.83
C VAL A 161 5.98 -23.07 -8.72
N ARG A 162 6.66 -24.10 -8.23
CA ARG A 162 6.11 -25.43 -7.96
C ARG A 162 6.53 -25.89 -6.59
N TYR A 163 5.64 -26.60 -5.92
CA TYR A 163 5.95 -27.40 -4.75
C TYR A 163 6.19 -28.85 -5.13
N SER A 164 5.38 -29.38 -6.04
CA SER A 164 5.48 -30.77 -6.55
C SER A 164 5.45 -30.82 -8.08
N GLN A 165 5.39 -32.02 -8.67
CA GLN A 165 5.24 -32.19 -10.11
C GLN A 165 3.82 -31.91 -10.62
N GLU A 166 2.83 -31.97 -9.72
CA GLU A 166 1.40 -31.87 -10.05
C GLU A 166 0.80 -30.52 -9.77
N ASP A 167 1.51 -29.66 -9.06
CA ASP A 167 1.10 -28.28 -8.76
C ASP A 167 1.92 -27.24 -9.52
N LEU A 168 1.34 -26.07 -9.69
CA LEU A 168 2.05 -24.93 -10.27
C LEU A 168 1.28 -23.63 -9.96
N THR A 169 1.99 -22.64 -9.46
CA THR A 169 1.46 -21.29 -9.26
C THR A 169 2.18 -20.32 -10.16
N LEU A 170 1.41 -19.61 -10.99
CA LEU A 170 1.83 -18.53 -11.86
C LEU A 170 1.30 -17.23 -11.28
N VAL A 171 2.16 -16.22 -11.14
CA VAL A 171 1.83 -14.90 -10.61
C VAL A 171 2.25 -13.84 -11.61
N ASP A 172 1.39 -12.88 -11.85
CA ASP A 172 1.70 -11.68 -12.64
C ASP A 172 1.07 -10.47 -11.92
N TRP A 173 1.24 -9.29 -12.46
CA TRP A 173 0.76 -8.03 -11.92
C TRP A 173 -0.75 -7.97 -11.66
N GLU A 174 -1.59 -8.45 -12.57
CA GLU A 174 -3.05 -8.31 -12.48
C GLU A 174 -3.77 -9.55 -11.94
N ALA A 175 -3.19 -10.74 -12.13
CA ALA A 175 -3.81 -11.98 -11.72
C ALA A 175 -2.81 -13.13 -11.53
N ALA A 176 -3.27 -14.18 -10.84
CA ALA A 176 -2.56 -15.44 -10.67
C ALA A 176 -3.38 -16.63 -11.18
N VAL A 177 -2.69 -17.72 -11.53
CA VAL A 177 -3.29 -19.01 -11.81
C VAL A 177 -2.63 -20.06 -10.94
N ILE A 178 -3.43 -20.78 -10.16
CA ILE A 178 -2.97 -21.81 -9.22
C ILE A 178 -3.53 -23.14 -9.66
N ILE A 179 -2.67 -24.11 -9.92
CA ILE A 179 -3.03 -25.51 -10.15
C ILE A 179 -2.64 -26.28 -8.90
N ALA A 180 -3.61 -26.84 -8.18
CA ALA A 180 -3.38 -27.69 -7.01
C ALA A 180 -4.41 -28.83 -7.00
N PRO A 181 -4.02 -30.07 -7.38
CA PRO A 181 -4.93 -31.20 -7.52
C PRO A 181 -5.66 -31.58 -6.25
N GLN A 182 -5.09 -31.29 -5.10
CA GLN A 182 -5.68 -31.54 -3.79
C GLN A 182 -6.64 -30.43 -3.33
N GLY A 183 -6.74 -29.33 -4.10
CA GLY A 183 -7.58 -28.17 -3.77
C GLY A 183 -7.03 -27.30 -2.65
N ASP A 184 -5.74 -27.45 -2.29
CA ASP A 184 -5.07 -26.65 -1.26
C ASP A 184 -4.53 -25.33 -1.87
N PHE A 185 -5.45 -24.37 -2.06
CA PHE A 185 -5.14 -23.04 -2.60
C PHE A 185 -4.89 -22.00 -1.50
N GLN A 186 -5.26 -22.30 -0.24
CA GLN A 186 -5.37 -21.31 0.81
C GLN A 186 -4.06 -20.59 1.09
N SER A 187 -2.96 -21.33 1.16
CA SER A 187 -1.64 -20.78 1.45
C SER A 187 -1.18 -19.77 0.38
N ASP A 188 -1.39 -20.10 -0.89
CA ASP A 188 -1.00 -19.24 -2.01
C ASP A 188 -1.88 -17.98 -2.06
N VAL A 189 -3.20 -18.16 -1.86
CA VAL A 189 -4.16 -17.03 -1.79
C VAL A 189 -3.84 -16.09 -0.63
N GLU A 190 -3.45 -16.63 0.55
CA GLU A 190 -3.04 -15.80 1.69
C GLU A 190 -1.78 -14.98 1.38
N LEU A 191 -0.79 -15.56 0.70
CA LEU A 191 0.40 -14.81 0.29
C LEU A 191 0.08 -13.71 -0.72
N LEU A 192 -0.82 -13.96 -1.66
CA LEU A 192 -1.30 -12.95 -2.60
C LEU A 192 -2.05 -11.82 -1.89
N LYS A 193 -2.87 -12.12 -0.87
CA LYS A 193 -3.52 -11.10 -0.03
C LYS A 193 -2.50 -10.23 0.71
N ILE A 194 -1.45 -10.87 1.27
CA ILE A 194 -0.35 -10.15 1.94
C ILE A 194 0.38 -9.22 0.96
N GLY A 195 0.74 -9.71 -0.22
CA GLY A 195 1.38 -8.90 -1.25
C GLY A 195 0.52 -7.69 -1.66
N ASN A 196 -0.76 -7.92 -1.90
CA ASN A 196 -1.73 -6.89 -2.26
C ASN A 196 -1.93 -5.85 -1.14
N TYR A 197 -1.98 -6.32 0.11
CA TYR A 197 -2.02 -5.47 1.29
C TYR A 197 -0.77 -4.57 1.37
N GLN A 198 0.44 -5.14 1.17
CA GLN A 198 1.67 -4.36 1.24
C GLN A 198 1.75 -3.30 0.14
N LEU A 199 1.39 -3.66 -1.09
CA LEU A 199 1.33 -2.71 -2.20
C LEU A 199 0.44 -1.53 -1.83
N LEU A 200 -0.76 -1.79 -1.31
CA LEU A 200 -1.67 -0.75 -0.85
C LEU A 200 -1.06 0.12 0.26
N ARG A 201 -0.36 -0.49 1.22
CA ARG A 201 0.31 0.24 2.31
C ARG A 201 1.34 1.23 1.77
N TYR A 202 2.20 0.80 0.85
CA TYR A 202 3.17 1.71 0.23
C TYR A 202 2.48 2.84 -0.54
N ARG A 203 1.39 2.57 -1.25
CA ARG A 203 0.62 3.61 -1.96
C ARG A 203 -0.06 4.59 -1.00
N ILE A 204 -0.56 4.12 0.14
CA ILE A 204 -1.11 4.99 1.20
C ILE A 204 -0.01 5.91 1.75
N LEU A 205 1.17 5.34 2.07
CA LEU A 205 2.32 6.11 2.57
C LEU A 205 2.78 7.15 1.55
N ASP A 206 2.89 6.77 0.29
CA ASP A 206 3.24 7.67 -0.82
C ASP A 206 2.29 8.86 -0.91
N LYS A 207 0.99 8.61 -0.91
CA LYS A 207 -0.05 9.64 -0.94
C LYS A 207 -0.04 10.54 0.30
N SER A 208 0.30 9.99 1.48
CA SER A 208 0.42 10.74 2.72
C SER A 208 1.61 11.69 2.68
N ILE A 209 2.77 11.24 2.17
CA ILE A 209 3.95 12.10 1.98
C ILE A 209 3.64 13.23 0.99
N GLU A 210 2.95 12.94 -0.11
CA GLU A 210 2.52 13.98 -1.06
C GLU A 210 1.56 14.99 -0.41
N GLY A 211 0.73 14.54 0.53
CA GLY A 211 -0.12 15.41 1.34
C GLY A 211 0.70 16.42 2.15
N ILE A 212 1.72 15.94 2.87
CA ILE A 212 2.63 16.80 3.65
C ILE A 212 3.38 17.77 2.74
N LEU A 213 3.89 17.31 1.60
CA LEU A 213 4.59 18.17 0.65
C LEU A 213 3.68 19.30 0.12
N ARG A 214 2.42 19.01 -0.16
CA ARG A 214 1.42 20.03 -0.53
C ARG A 214 1.16 21.02 0.58
N ASP A 215 1.07 20.57 1.82
CA ASP A 215 0.89 21.44 2.99
C ASP A 215 2.10 22.35 3.20
N ILE A 216 3.32 21.81 3.09
CA ILE A 216 4.57 22.58 3.13
C ILE A 216 4.57 23.64 2.02
N ASN A 217 4.27 23.26 0.79
CA ASN A 217 4.23 24.20 -0.33
C ASN A 217 3.23 25.34 -0.06
N ARG A 218 2.04 25.02 0.41
CA ARG A 218 1.00 25.99 0.70
C ARG A 218 1.38 26.92 1.86
N GLU A 219 1.90 26.38 2.95
CA GLU A 219 2.15 27.15 4.18
C GLU A 219 3.49 27.94 4.14
N PHE A 220 4.53 27.39 3.51
CA PHE A 220 5.89 27.92 3.57
C PHE A 220 6.39 28.57 2.27
N LEU A 221 5.99 28.04 1.10
CA LEU A 221 6.51 28.54 -0.18
C LEU A 221 5.56 29.56 -0.84
N GLN A 222 4.25 29.37 -0.75
CA GLN A 222 3.27 30.29 -1.32
C GLN A 222 2.87 31.41 -0.34
N GLY A 223 3.16 31.25 0.94
CA GLY A 223 2.84 32.21 2.02
C GLY A 223 3.57 33.54 1.96
N THR A 224 4.58 33.71 1.07
CA THR A 224 5.29 35.00 0.89
C THR A 224 4.38 36.12 0.35
N LYS A 225 3.22 35.81 -0.21
CA LYS A 225 2.19 36.77 -0.63
C LYS A 225 0.99 36.84 0.33
N SER A 226 0.93 35.99 1.34
CA SER A 226 -0.16 35.92 2.30
C SER A 226 0.22 36.60 3.63
N ARG A 227 -0.77 37.23 4.28
CA ARG A 227 -0.66 37.86 5.62
C ARG A 227 -0.33 36.84 6.75
N PHE A 228 -0.35 35.56 6.47
CA PHE A 228 -0.06 34.49 7.43
C PHE A 228 1.40 34.04 7.29
N LYS A 229 2.22 34.43 8.26
CA LYS A 229 3.56 33.87 8.42
C LYS A 229 3.46 32.43 8.93
N PRO A 230 4.30 31.48 8.43
CA PRO A 230 4.36 30.13 8.96
C PRO A 230 4.59 30.18 10.48
N THR A 231 3.85 29.35 11.22
CA THR A 231 3.94 29.34 12.69
C THR A 231 4.75 28.13 13.16
N ARG A 232 5.36 28.22 14.36
CA ARG A 232 6.01 27.07 15.01
C ARG A 232 5.05 25.89 15.21
N SER A 233 3.74 26.15 15.37
CA SER A 233 2.72 25.11 15.49
C SER A 233 2.51 24.36 14.18
N SER A 234 2.49 25.03 13.03
CA SER A 234 2.43 24.40 11.71
C SER A 234 3.62 23.46 11.48
N LEU A 235 4.83 23.94 11.80
CA LEU A 235 6.04 23.12 11.66
C LEU A 235 6.00 21.88 12.57
N ARG A 236 5.58 22.04 13.85
CA ARG A 236 5.42 20.91 14.76
C ARG A 236 4.42 19.86 14.25
N ARG A 237 3.30 20.29 13.67
CA ARG A 237 2.31 19.40 13.08
C ARG A 237 2.89 18.60 11.92
N ILE A 238 3.64 19.26 11.03
CA ILE A 238 4.30 18.60 9.90
C ILE A 238 5.34 17.59 10.37
N VAL A 239 6.16 17.95 11.36
CA VAL A 239 7.16 17.04 11.95
C VAL A 239 6.49 15.83 12.62
N ALA A 240 5.40 16.04 13.37
CA ALA A 240 4.67 14.95 14.01
C ALA A 240 4.06 14.00 12.97
N HIS A 241 3.45 14.52 11.92
CA HIS A 241 2.87 13.72 10.84
C HIS A 241 3.96 12.96 10.05
N ARG A 242 5.11 13.59 9.77
CA ARG A 242 6.27 12.90 9.17
C ARG A 242 6.73 11.73 10.04
N LEU A 243 6.83 11.93 11.36
CA LEU A 243 7.23 10.88 12.29
C LEU A 243 6.24 9.71 12.28
N GLU A 244 4.93 10.00 12.26
CA GLU A 244 3.90 8.99 12.15
C GLU A 244 4.05 8.15 10.86
N ILE A 245 4.27 8.79 9.72
CA ILE A 245 4.50 8.09 8.44
C ILE A 245 5.79 7.27 8.48
N ALA A 246 6.86 7.77 9.09
CA ALA A 246 8.11 7.04 9.20
C ALA A 246 7.96 5.78 10.07
N LEU A 247 7.25 5.86 11.19
CA LEU A 247 6.95 4.70 12.05
C LEU A 247 6.05 3.70 11.31
N ASP A 248 5.08 4.18 10.56
CA ASP A 248 4.20 3.36 9.75
C ASP A 248 4.93 2.65 8.61
N PHE A 249 5.90 3.31 8.00
CA PHE A 249 6.78 2.72 7.00
C PHE A 249 7.65 1.60 7.60
N GLU A 250 8.29 1.85 8.74
CA GLU A 250 9.11 0.85 9.44
C GLU A 250 8.28 -0.38 9.84
N HIS A 251 7.05 -0.19 10.32
CA HIS A 251 6.13 -1.28 10.64
C HIS A 251 5.79 -2.09 9.37
N THR A 252 5.42 -1.43 8.29
CA THR A 252 5.12 -2.09 7.01
C THR A 252 6.31 -2.88 6.45
N ASP A 253 7.54 -2.40 6.69
CA ASP A 253 8.76 -3.07 6.23
C ASP A 253 9.16 -4.27 7.08
N GLN A 254 8.89 -4.24 8.39
CA GLN A 254 9.21 -5.33 9.33
C GLN A 254 8.28 -6.54 9.19
N ASP A 255 7.03 -6.33 8.79
CA ASP A 255 5.98 -7.35 8.77
C ASP A 255 6.31 -8.58 7.88
N LEU A 256 7.32 -8.50 7.03
CA LEU A 256 7.58 -9.46 5.94
C LEU A 256 8.92 -10.19 5.96
N LEU A 257 9.69 -10.09 7.03
CA LEU A 257 10.99 -10.78 7.12
C LEU A 257 10.87 -12.31 7.31
N LEU A 258 9.70 -12.94 7.13
CA LEU A 258 9.40 -14.13 7.92
C LEU A 258 8.72 -15.27 7.17
N ILE A 259 9.41 -15.85 6.22
CA ILE A 259 8.85 -17.02 5.56
C ILE A 259 9.72 -18.23 5.88
N GLY A 260 9.23 -19.12 6.75
CA GLY A 260 9.97 -20.25 7.27
C GLY A 260 10.04 -21.48 6.37
N ASP A 261 9.28 -21.51 5.26
CA ASP A 261 9.25 -22.60 4.29
C ASP A 261 9.82 -22.13 2.93
N TRP A 262 10.65 -22.96 2.31
CA TRP A 262 11.32 -22.63 1.03
C TRP A 262 10.31 -22.32 -0.09
N TYR A 263 9.17 -23.03 -0.15
CA TYR A 263 8.15 -22.79 -1.17
C TYR A 263 7.47 -21.45 -0.97
N THR A 264 7.00 -21.21 0.24
CA THR A 264 6.35 -19.94 0.65
C THR A 264 7.30 -18.76 0.44
N ALA A 265 8.59 -18.91 0.80
CA ALA A 265 9.61 -17.89 0.56
C ALA A 265 9.81 -17.61 -0.93
N LYS A 266 9.84 -18.68 -1.75
CA LYS A 266 10.02 -18.56 -3.21
C LYS A 266 8.80 -17.94 -3.87
N LEU A 267 7.59 -18.37 -3.50
CA LEU A 267 6.34 -17.80 -4.01
C LEU A 267 6.21 -16.31 -3.62
N PHE A 268 6.49 -15.99 -2.35
CA PHE A 268 6.45 -14.60 -1.93
C PHE A 268 7.52 -13.73 -2.63
N GLY A 269 8.70 -14.31 -2.90
CA GLY A 269 9.72 -13.64 -3.72
C GLY A 269 9.23 -13.30 -5.13
N ILE A 270 8.44 -14.17 -5.75
CA ILE A 270 7.81 -13.91 -7.05
C ILE A 270 6.74 -12.80 -6.90
N ILE A 271 5.84 -12.92 -5.90
CA ILE A 271 4.81 -11.90 -5.63
C ILE A 271 5.45 -10.52 -5.43
N ARG A 272 6.52 -10.45 -4.63
CA ARG A 272 7.27 -9.23 -4.35
C ARG A 272 7.83 -8.59 -5.62
N ASN A 273 8.37 -9.42 -6.53
CA ASN A 273 8.89 -8.96 -7.82
C ASN A 273 7.78 -8.48 -8.74
N GLU A 274 6.73 -9.29 -8.92
CA GLU A 274 5.62 -8.94 -9.83
C GLU A 274 4.80 -7.72 -9.35
N PHE A 275 4.71 -7.50 -8.05
CA PHE A 275 4.01 -6.33 -7.47
C PHE A 275 4.94 -5.12 -7.28
N TYR A 276 6.19 -5.19 -7.74
CA TYR A 276 7.19 -4.12 -7.61
C TYR A 276 7.34 -3.59 -6.18
N LEU A 277 7.25 -4.50 -5.18
CA LEU A 277 7.23 -4.07 -3.78
C LEU A 277 8.54 -3.42 -3.34
N ASP A 278 9.68 -3.85 -3.87
CA ASP A 278 10.99 -3.26 -3.58
C ASP A 278 11.16 -1.87 -4.19
N GLU A 279 10.63 -1.67 -5.39
CA GLU A 279 10.61 -0.38 -6.06
C GLU A 279 9.72 0.62 -5.31
N TRP A 280 8.52 0.19 -4.89
CA TRP A 280 7.62 0.99 -4.06
C TRP A 280 8.26 1.36 -2.73
N LYS A 281 8.86 0.38 -2.03
CA LYS A 281 9.60 0.60 -0.78
C LYS A 281 10.71 1.63 -0.97
N SER A 282 11.51 1.47 -2.03
CA SER A 282 12.63 2.38 -2.34
C SER A 282 12.13 3.79 -2.67
N ALA A 283 11.03 3.90 -3.42
CA ALA A 283 10.43 5.19 -3.77
C ALA A 283 9.88 5.92 -2.53
N VAL A 284 9.15 5.21 -1.65
CA VAL A 284 8.63 5.78 -0.40
C VAL A 284 9.78 6.23 0.50
N ARG A 285 10.83 5.39 0.67
CA ARG A 285 12.03 5.75 1.45
C ARG A 285 12.69 7.02 0.92
N ALA A 286 12.94 7.09 -0.38
CA ALA A 286 13.53 8.27 -1.00
C ALA A 286 12.67 9.54 -0.80
N LYS A 287 11.35 9.43 -0.88
CA LYS A 287 10.44 10.54 -0.58
C LYS A 287 10.48 10.97 0.89
N LEU A 288 10.59 10.02 1.84
CA LEU A 288 10.76 10.32 3.26
C LEU A 288 12.08 11.06 3.55
N ASP A 289 13.17 10.62 2.94
CA ASP A 289 14.49 11.27 3.07
C ASP A 289 14.45 12.69 2.51
N ASN A 290 13.85 12.89 1.35
CA ASN A 290 13.65 14.22 0.76
C ASN A 290 12.77 15.12 1.65
N LEU A 291 11.70 14.58 2.21
CA LEU A 291 10.82 15.30 3.14
C LEU A 291 11.59 15.73 4.40
N GLU A 292 12.48 14.89 4.93
CA GLU A 292 13.35 15.23 6.05
C GLU A 292 14.28 16.40 5.72
N ALA A 293 14.95 16.34 4.57
CA ALA A 293 15.82 17.41 4.11
C ALA A 293 15.09 18.75 3.98
N ILE A 294 13.87 18.73 3.42
CA ILE A 294 13.01 19.93 3.30
C ILE A 294 12.66 20.49 4.68
N ILE A 295 12.21 19.64 5.61
CA ILE A 295 11.84 20.03 6.97
C ILE A 295 13.03 20.63 7.70
N THR A 296 14.21 20.00 7.60
CA THR A 296 15.45 20.51 8.20
C THR A 296 15.82 21.89 7.67
N THR A 297 15.76 22.07 6.35
CA THR A 297 16.01 23.39 5.72
C THR A 297 15.04 24.46 6.21
N ILE A 298 13.77 24.11 6.36
CA ILE A 298 12.75 25.04 6.91
C ILE A 298 13.07 25.37 8.37
N GLN A 299 13.47 24.40 9.19
CA GLN A 299 13.81 24.60 10.61
C GLN A 299 15.05 25.51 10.76
N GLU A 300 16.08 25.32 9.95
CA GLU A 300 17.29 26.14 9.94
C GLU A 300 16.95 27.58 9.58
N ASN A 301 16.18 27.81 8.51
CA ASN A 301 15.76 29.15 8.11
C ASN A 301 14.90 29.83 9.19
N PHE A 302 14.07 29.05 9.91
CA PHE A 302 13.26 29.55 11.01
C PHE A 302 14.14 29.97 12.22
N SER A 303 15.17 29.18 12.54
CA SER A 303 16.09 29.48 13.63
C SER A 303 16.94 30.72 13.34
N LEU A 304 17.44 30.86 12.12
CA LEU A 304 18.18 32.03 11.66
C LEU A 304 17.33 33.32 11.73
N SER A 305 16.07 33.23 11.33
CA SER A 305 15.14 34.37 11.42
C SER A 305 14.88 34.83 12.86
N VAL A 306 14.79 33.89 13.81
CA VAL A 306 14.63 34.20 15.24
C VAL A 306 15.92 34.77 15.83
N ALA A 307 17.10 34.23 15.48
CA ALA A 307 18.39 34.76 15.90
C ALA A 307 18.59 36.21 15.42
N GLY A 308 18.33 36.48 14.15
CA GLY A 308 18.40 37.84 13.60
C GLY A 308 17.43 38.83 14.29
N LEU A 309 16.26 38.35 14.71
CA LEU A 309 15.29 39.16 15.45
C LEU A 309 15.81 39.47 16.85
N MET A 310 16.43 38.51 17.54
CA MET A 310 17.08 38.71 18.84
C MET A 310 18.25 39.64 18.77
N GLU A 311 19.10 39.53 17.72
CA GLU A 311 20.21 40.48 17.48
C GLU A 311 19.69 41.90 17.29
N ASN A 312 18.65 42.10 16.51
CA ASN A 312 18.04 43.44 16.33
C ASN A 312 17.44 43.98 17.63
N VAL A 313 16.76 43.16 18.45
CA VAL A 313 16.24 43.57 19.77
C VAL A 313 17.39 43.96 20.71
N GLN A 314 18.49 43.18 20.70
CA GLN A 314 19.67 43.45 21.48
C GLN A 314 20.33 44.77 21.04
N LEU A 315 20.48 45.01 19.75
CA LEU A 315 21.02 46.24 19.19
C LEU A 315 20.17 47.46 19.57
N VAL A 316 18.87 47.39 19.47
CA VAL A 316 17.94 48.43 19.92
C VAL A 316 18.08 48.67 21.43
N GLY A 317 18.21 47.62 22.24
CA GLY A 317 18.49 47.73 23.68
C GLY A 317 19.79 48.48 23.99
N TRP A 318 20.88 48.18 23.27
CA TRP A 318 22.16 48.89 23.40
C TRP A 318 22.06 50.37 23.01
N ILE A 319 21.32 50.69 21.92
CA ILE A 319 21.10 52.07 21.48
C ILE A 319 20.33 52.85 22.56
N LEU A 320 19.30 52.27 23.14
CA LEU A 320 18.51 52.91 24.20
C LEU A 320 19.34 53.15 25.45
N LEU A 321 20.19 52.20 25.86
CA LEU A 321 21.11 52.38 26.98
C LEU A 321 22.11 53.50 26.72
N LEU A 322 22.65 53.58 25.51
CA LEU A 322 23.60 54.57 25.09
C LEU A 322 22.92 55.97 25.09
N ILE A 323 21.73 56.10 24.59
CA ILE A 323 20.95 57.34 24.65
C ILE A 323 20.66 57.73 26.11
N GLY A 324 20.26 56.79 26.94
CA GLY A 324 20.01 57.00 28.36
C GLY A 324 21.28 57.50 29.09
N TYR A 325 22.45 56.90 28.76
CA TYR A 325 23.74 57.36 29.31
C TYR A 325 24.09 58.79 28.88
N PHE A 326 23.90 59.14 27.62
CA PHE A 326 24.11 60.49 27.14
C PHE A 326 23.15 61.52 27.80
N VAL A 327 21.91 61.19 27.97
CA VAL A 327 20.95 62.06 28.65
C VAL A 327 21.35 62.33 30.10
N LEU A 328 21.78 61.25 30.83
CA LEU A 328 22.28 61.38 32.20
C LEU A 328 23.58 62.20 32.27
N PHE A 329 24.52 61.98 31.34
CA PHE A 329 25.74 62.71 31.26
C PHE A 329 25.52 64.22 31.03
N PHE A 330 24.63 64.61 30.10
CA PHE A 330 24.32 66.03 29.85
C PHE A 330 23.52 66.67 30.99
N TYR A 331 22.73 65.88 31.71
CA TYR A 331 22.01 66.33 32.90
C TYR A 331 23.01 66.61 34.06
N ASP A 332 23.94 65.70 34.31
CA ASP A 332 24.96 65.80 35.36
C ASP A 332 25.98 66.88 35.04
N ALA A 333 26.35 67.07 33.77
CA ALA A 333 27.24 68.12 33.29
C ALA A 333 26.62 69.54 33.27
N GLY A 334 25.35 69.70 33.67
CA GLY A 334 24.69 70.99 33.82
C GLY A 334 24.30 71.73 32.53
N PHE A 335 24.30 70.99 31.38
CA PHE A 335 23.91 71.57 30.08
C PHE A 335 22.39 71.63 29.87
N VAL A 336 21.60 70.97 30.68
CA VAL A 336 20.17 71.06 30.68
C VAL A 336 19.72 71.54 32.06
N LYS A 337 19.24 72.78 32.13
CA LYS A 337 18.51 73.32 33.26
C LYS A 337 17.06 73.07 33.13
#